data_7564445bd5b059adf31bf4b16fb98c40
#
_entry.id   7564445bd5b059adf31bf4b16fb98c40
#
_cell.length_a   1.000
_cell.length_b   1.000
_cell.length_c   1.000
_cell.angle_alpha   90.00
_cell.angle_beta   90.00
_cell.angle_gamma   90.00
#
_symmetry.space_group_name_H-M   'P 1'
#
loop_
_entity.id
_entity.type
_entity.pdbx_description
1 polymer ?
#
loop_
_entity_poly.entity_id
_entity_poly.type
_entity_poly.pdbx_seq_one_letter_code
_entity_poly.pdbx_strand_id
1 'polypeptide(L)'
;MAVFGVPAPFTGTCTTAHYPPYKKLADEFKANGIDKIVCYSVTDPYAHYNWGQAMGNDFDMISFLADVDCEWAKENDLDNDYTAASLGHRSARFSMLVDDEIVKTFNMVVEEADQDAQTLLSQV
;
A
#
# COMPACT_ATOMS: atom_id res chain seq x y z
N MET A 1 11.19 -5.51 4.51
CA MET A 1 9.96 -4.69 4.60
C MET A 1 9.18 -4.80 3.30
N ALA A 2 7.90 -5.00 3.40
CA ALA A 2 7.00 -4.98 2.25
C ALA A 2 6.23 -3.66 2.25
N VAL A 3 6.06 -3.05 1.08
CA VAL A 3 5.30 -1.80 0.93
C VAL A 3 4.29 -1.99 -0.18
N PHE A 4 3.05 -1.60 0.05
CA PHE A 4 2.07 -1.49 -1.02
C PHE A 4 1.44 -0.09 -1.00
N GLY A 5 1.30 0.48 -2.18
CA GLY A 5 0.75 1.82 -2.34
C GLY A 5 -0.65 1.78 -2.92
N VAL A 6 -1.55 2.55 -2.31
CA VAL A 6 -2.93 2.68 -2.77
C VAL A 6 -3.22 4.14 -3.12
N PRO A 7 -4.08 4.40 -4.12
CA PRO A 7 -4.43 5.77 -4.46
C PRO A 7 -5.03 6.57 -3.32
N ALA A 8 -5.98 5.99 -2.57
CA ALA A 8 -6.62 6.70 -1.47
C ALA A 8 -7.30 5.76 -0.48
N PRO A 9 -7.32 6.13 0.82
CA PRO A 9 -8.11 5.39 1.82
C PRO A 9 -9.60 5.51 1.54
N PHE A 10 -10.38 4.56 2.04
CA PHE A 10 -11.84 4.51 1.93
C PHE A 10 -12.39 4.38 0.52
N THR A 11 -11.55 4.23 -0.49
CA THR A 11 -12.00 4.07 -1.89
C THR A 11 -12.23 2.60 -2.23
N GLY A 12 -12.94 2.36 -3.34
CA GLY A 12 -13.44 1.03 -3.71
C GLY A 12 -12.39 -0.08 -3.71
N THR A 13 -11.53 -0.13 -4.72
CA THR A 13 -10.54 -1.19 -4.89
C THR A 13 -9.53 -1.25 -3.74
N CYS A 14 -9.12 -0.10 -3.20
CA CYS A 14 -8.19 -0.04 -2.08
C CYS A 14 -8.77 -0.75 -0.85
N THR A 15 -10.05 -0.56 -0.60
CA THR A 15 -10.76 -1.09 0.56
C THR A 15 -11.19 -2.54 0.38
N THR A 16 -11.69 -2.90 -0.81
CA THR A 16 -12.31 -4.20 -1.05
C THR A 16 -11.35 -5.24 -1.61
N ALA A 17 -10.30 -4.83 -2.30
CA ALA A 17 -9.44 -5.76 -3.04
C ALA A 17 -7.96 -5.68 -2.65
N HIS A 18 -7.36 -4.50 -2.49
CA HIS A 18 -5.90 -4.41 -2.31
C HIS A 18 -5.46 -4.66 -0.87
N TYR A 19 -6.07 -3.96 0.09
CA TYR A 19 -5.68 -4.07 1.50
C TYR A 19 -6.03 -5.42 2.14
N PRO A 20 -7.25 -5.98 1.98
CA PRO A 20 -7.64 -7.16 2.74
C PRO A 20 -6.72 -8.37 2.60
N PRO A 21 -6.19 -8.71 1.39
CA PRO A 21 -5.23 -9.81 1.28
C PRO A 21 -3.95 -9.59 2.08
N TYR A 22 -3.46 -8.35 2.18
CA TYR A 22 -2.28 -8.07 3.01
C TYR A 22 -2.54 -8.34 4.48
N LYS A 23 -3.71 -7.95 4.99
CA LYS A 23 -4.09 -8.25 6.36
C LYS A 23 -4.19 -9.76 6.59
N LYS A 24 -4.80 -10.48 5.65
CA LYS A 24 -4.97 -11.93 5.72
C LYS A 24 -3.63 -12.66 5.72
N LEU A 25 -2.67 -12.19 4.93
CA LEU A 25 -1.37 -12.82 4.75
C LEU A 25 -0.28 -12.25 5.65
N ALA A 26 -0.61 -11.33 6.56
CA ALA A 26 0.39 -10.64 7.40
C ALA A 26 1.28 -11.61 8.17
N ASP A 27 0.70 -12.66 8.76
CA ASP A 27 1.47 -13.65 9.50
C ASP A 27 2.40 -14.46 8.60
N GLU A 28 1.99 -14.72 7.36
CA GLU A 28 2.83 -15.43 6.40
C GLU A 28 3.99 -14.57 5.93
N PHE A 29 3.78 -13.26 5.75
CA PHE A 29 4.88 -12.34 5.49
C PHE A 29 5.91 -12.37 6.63
N LYS A 30 5.43 -12.31 7.86
CA LYS A 30 6.30 -12.35 9.03
C LYS A 30 7.06 -13.66 9.11
N ALA A 31 6.42 -14.79 8.85
CA ALA A 31 7.04 -16.10 8.85
C ALA A 31 8.14 -16.24 7.79
N ASN A 32 8.06 -15.45 6.72
CA ASN A 32 9.04 -15.45 5.63
C ASN A 32 10.10 -14.35 5.76
N GLY A 33 10.24 -13.74 6.93
CA GLY A 33 11.30 -12.79 7.22
C GLY A 33 10.97 -11.32 6.99
N ILE A 34 9.72 -11.01 6.66
CA ILE A 34 9.26 -9.62 6.53
C ILE A 34 8.89 -9.10 7.92
N ASP A 35 9.62 -8.11 8.39
CA ASP A 35 9.45 -7.56 9.74
C ASP A 35 8.32 -6.52 9.82
N LYS A 36 7.96 -5.91 8.69
CA LYS A 36 6.94 -4.85 8.66
C LYS A 36 6.32 -4.75 7.27
N ILE A 37 5.01 -4.52 7.24
CA ILE A 37 4.28 -4.16 6.02
C ILE A 37 3.87 -2.70 6.15
N VAL A 38 4.03 -1.92 5.10
CA VAL A 38 3.64 -0.51 5.06
C VAL A 38 2.59 -0.31 3.98
N CYS A 39 1.46 0.28 4.35
CA CYS A 39 0.44 0.75 3.41
C CYS A 39 0.66 2.25 3.17
N TYR A 40 1.12 2.58 1.97
CA TYR A 40 1.40 3.96 1.56
C TYR A 40 0.24 4.54 0.79
N SER A 41 -0.07 5.82 1.03
CA SER A 41 -1.05 6.55 0.22
C SER A 41 -0.78 8.05 0.27
N VAL A 42 -1.17 8.73 -0.81
CA VAL A 42 -1.22 10.21 -0.84
C VAL A 42 -2.52 10.63 -0.18
N THR A 43 -2.42 11.02 1.07
CA THR A 43 -3.57 11.40 1.90
C THR A 43 -3.05 12.11 3.15
N ASP A 44 -3.95 12.60 4.01
CA ASP A 44 -3.56 13.08 5.32
C ASP A 44 -3.47 11.89 6.32
N PRO A 45 -2.66 12.03 7.38
CA PRO A 45 -2.47 10.93 8.33
C PRO A 45 -3.74 10.58 9.12
N TYR A 46 -4.65 11.52 9.30
CA TYR A 46 -5.88 11.27 10.04
C TYR A 46 -6.82 10.36 9.26
N ALA A 47 -7.04 10.66 7.98
CA ALA A 47 -7.88 9.82 7.12
C ALA A 47 -7.28 8.43 6.98
N HIS A 48 -5.96 8.34 6.79
CA HIS A 48 -5.29 7.05 6.59
C HIS A 48 -5.33 6.18 7.85
N TYR A 49 -5.09 6.78 9.01
CA TYR A 49 -5.20 6.08 10.30
C TYR A 49 -6.62 5.59 10.56
N ASN A 50 -7.62 6.46 10.34
CA ASN A 50 -9.01 6.08 10.56
C ASN A 50 -9.48 4.99 9.59
N TRP A 51 -8.96 4.99 8.36
CA TRP A 51 -9.22 3.90 7.43
C TRP A 51 -8.65 2.58 7.96
N GLY A 52 -7.42 2.60 8.46
CA GLY A 52 -6.82 1.44 9.09
C GLY A 52 -7.68 0.89 10.22
N GLN A 53 -8.17 1.76 11.09
CA GLN A 53 -9.06 1.37 12.19
C GLN A 53 -10.38 0.77 11.65
N ALA A 54 -10.99 1.41 10.66
CA ALA A 54 -12.22 0.92 10.05
C ALA A 54 -12.05 -0.46 9.41
N MET A 55 -10.85 -0.76 8.88
CA MET A 55 -10.52 -2.04 8.30
C MET A 55 -10.13 -3.11 9.34
N GLY A 56 -10.15 -2.75 10.63
CA GLY A 56 -9.80 -3.67 11.69
C GLY A 56 -8.31 -3.94 11.84
N ASN A 57 -7.46 -3.03 11.36
CA ASN A 57 -6.01 -3.15 11.50
C ASN A 57 -5.60 -2.86 12.95
N ASP A 58 -4.74 -3.68 13.53
CA ASP A 58 -4.22 -3.48 14.89
C ASP A 58 -2.89 -2.69 14.91
N PHE A 59 -2.36 -2.33 13.74
CA PHE A 59 -1.12 -1.58 13.57
C PHE A 59 0.14 -2.29 14.09
N ASP A 60 0.05 -3.58 14.40
CA ASP A 60 1.21 -4.36 14.82
C ASP A 60 2.11 -4.70 13.63
N MET A 61 1.58 -5.36 12.61
CA MET A 61 2.35 -5.75 11.43
C MET A 61 2.25 -4.74 10.28
N ILE A 62 1.08 -4.15 10.08
CA ILE A 62 0.83 -3.20 8.99
C ILE A 62 0.77 -1.78 9.54
N SER A 63 1.70 -0.94 9.10
CA SER A 63 1.72 0.50 9.40
C SER A 63 1.15 1.27 8.22
N PHE A 64 0.51 2.41 8.51
CA PHE A 64 -0.10 3.26 7.51
C PHE A 64 0.71 4.55 7.38
N LEU A 65 1.26 4.80 6.19
CA LEU A 65 2.11 5.94 5.92
C LEU A 65 1.42 6.88 4.93
N ALA A 66 1.22 8.13 5.36
CA ALA A 66 0.57 9.15 4.54
C ALA A 66 1.59 10.11 3.94
N ASP A 67 1.49 10.33 2.63
CA ASP A 67 2.29 11.29 1.88
C ASP A 67 1.37 12.48 1.54
N VAL A 68 1.39 13.50 2.39
CA VAL A 68 0.40 14.60 2.36
C VAL A 68 0.46 15.38 1.05
N ASP A 69 1.67 15.69 0.59
CA ASP A 69 1.87 16.55 -0.58
C ASP A 69 2.25 15.79 -1.85
N CYS A 70 2.10 14.47 -1.83
CA CYS A 70 2.48 13.62 -2.95
C CYS A 70 3.97 13.72 -3.32
N GLU A 71 4.82 14.13 -2.38
CA GLU A 71 6.23 14.39 -2.64
C GLU A 71 6.98 13.13 -3.07
N TRP A 72 6.86 12.07 -2.29
CA TRP A 72 7.57 10.82 -2.58
C TRP A 72 7.13 10.22 -3.90
N ALA A 73 5.82 10.22 -4.15
CA ALA A 73 5.29 9.67 -5.41
C ALA A 73 5.80 10.46 -6.61
N LYS A 74 5.82 11.79 -6.53
CA LYS A 74 6.32 12.64 -7.61
C LYS A 74 7.82 12.42 -7.87
N GLU A 75 8.61 12.29 -6.80
CA GLU A 75 10.04 12.05 -6.92
C GLU A 75 10.38 10.70 -7.56
N ASN A 76 9.46 9.76 -7.48
CA ASN A 76 9.66 8.41 -8.00
C ASN A 76 8.81 8.09 -9.23
N ASP A 77 8.21 9.11 -9.86
CA ASP A 77 7.34 8.97 -11.04
C ASP A 77 6.17 8.01 -10.82
N LEU A 78 5.64 7.98 -9.60
CA LEU A 78 4.51 7.13 -9.21
C LEU A 78 3.22 7.92 -9.01
N ASP A 79 3.27 9.23 -9.22
CA ASP A 79 2.07 10.07 -9.11
C ASP A 79 1.17 9.87 -10.34
N ASN A 80 -0.12 10.03 -10.12
CA ASN A 80 -1.12 9.86 -11.18
C ASN A 80 -2.32 10.76 -10.91
N ASP A 81 -3.00 11.15 -11.97
CA ASP A 81 -4.18 12.01 -11.89
C ASP A 81 -5.44 11.15 -11.86
N TYR A 82 -6.14 11.19 -10.73
CA TYR A 82 -7.42 10.50 -10.53
C TYR A 82 -8.60 11.48 -10.45
N THR A 83 -8.49 12.63 -11.11
CA THR A 83 -9.55 13.64 -11.13
C THR A 83 -10.88 13.06 -11.63
N ALA A 84 -10.84 12.16 -12.61
CA ALA A 84 -12.04 11.50 -13.12
C ALA A 84 -12.78 10.67 -12.05
N ALA A 85 -12.06 10.21 -11.02
CA ALA A 85 -12.62 9.49 -9.88
C ALA A 85 -12.85 10.41 -8.69
N SER A 86 -12.75 11.72 -8.87
CA SER A 86 -12.88 12.73 -7.81
C SER A 86 -11.82 12.66 -6.73
N LEU A 87 -10.66 12.10 -7.04
CA LEU A 87 -9.56 11.95 -6.09
C LEU A 87 -8.41 12.93 -6.31
N GLY A 88 -8.37 13.61 -7.46
CA GLY A 88 -7.29 14.52 -7.79
C GLY A 88 -5.97 13.80 -8.01
N HIS A 89 -4.87 14.43 -7.62
CA HIS A 89 -3.53 13.88 -7.80
C HIS A 89 -3.14 12.95 -6.66
N ARG A 90 -2.87 11.70 -6.97
CA ARG A 90 -2.58 10.64 -5.99
C ARG A 90 -1.41 9.79 -6.45
N SER A 91 -1.12 8.73 -5.72
CA SER A 91 -0.14 7.74 -6.11
C SER A 91 -0.79 6.65 -6.97
N ALA A 92 -0.03 6.16 -7.95
CA ALA A 92 -0.38 4.92 -8.64
C ALA A 92 -0.38 3.75 -7.65
N ARG A 93 -1.00 2.65 -8.02
CA ARG A 93 -1.04 1.43 -7.22
C ARG A 93 0.21 0.61 -7.49
N PHE A 94 0.91 0.22 -6.43
CA PHE A 94 2.15 -0.54 -6.57
C PHE A 94 2.40 -1.42 -5.34
N SER A 95 3.37 -2.31 -5.44
CA SER A 95 3.94 -3.00 -4.29
C SER A 95 5.44 -3.15 -4.47
N MET A 96 6.17 -3.29 -3.37
CA MET A 96 7.62 -3.47 -3.43
C MET A 96 8.14 -4.16 -2.18
N LEU A 97 9.28 -4.82 -2.34
CA LEU A 97 10.07 -5.36 -1.24
C LEU A 97 11.30 -4.47 -1.05
N VAL A 98 11.54 -4.07 0.18
CA VAL A 98 12.67 -3.21 0.54
C VAL A 98 13.52 -3.92 1.59
N ASP A 99 14.82 -4.00 1.34
CA ASP A 99 15.78 -4.58 2.28
C ASP A 99 16.95 -3.61 2.42
N ASP A 100 17.21 -3.19 3.67
CA ASP A 100 18.29 -2.26 4.00
C ASP A 100 18.25 -0.99 3.12
N GLU A 101 17.06 -0.39 3.03
CA GLU A 101 16.78 0.83 2.27
C GLU A 101 16.91 0.68 0.74
N ILE A 102 17.09 -0.54 0.25
CA ILE A 102 17.20 -0.83 -1.17
C ILE A 102 15.95 -1.57 -1.65
N VAL A 103 15.35 -1.07 -2.73
CA VAL A 103 14.21 -1.75 -3.38
C VAL A 103 14.71 -2.97 -4.11
N LYS A 104 14.31 -4.16 -3.66
CA LYS A 104 14.71 -5.44 -4.25
C LYS A 104 13.72 -5.91 -5.32
N THR A 105 12.46 -5.59 -5.16
CA THR A 105 11.38 -5.99 -6.05
C THR A 105 10.38 -4.86 -6.15
N PHE A 106 9.89 -4.58 -7.34
CA PHE A 106 8.88 -3.55 -7.58
C PHE A 106 7.84 -4.04 -8.58
N ASN A 107 6.56 -3.88 -8.25
CA ASN A 107 5.44 -4.27 -9.09
C ASN A 107 4.48 -3.09 -9.28
N MET A 108 4.19 -2.75 -10.54
CA MET A 108 3.04 -1.88 -10.83
C MET A 108 1.78 -2.74 -10.82
N VAL A 109 0.79 -2.33 -10.04
CA VAL A 109 -0.46 -3.06 -9.90
C VAL A 109 -1.52 -2.35 -10.73
N VAL A 110 -1.74 -2.82 -11.95
CA VAL A 110 -2.69 -2.21 -12.89
C VAL A 110 -4.05 -2.89 -12.78
N GLU A 111 -4.04 -4.23 -12.77
CA GLU A 111 -5.24 -5.06 -12.61
C GLU A 111 -4.97 -6.08 -11.50
N GLU A 112 -6.00 -6.79 -11.07
CA GLU A 112 -5.86 -7.87 -10.09
C GLU A 112 -5.23 -7.42 -8.76
N ALA A 113 -5.68 -6.28 -8.22
CA ALA A 113 -5.19 -5.78 -6.93
C ALA A 113 -5.38 -6.80 -5.80
N ASP A 114 -6.38 -7.67 -5.91
CA ASP A 114 -6.66 -8.74 -4.96
C ASP A 114 -5.59 -9.84 -4.95
N GLN A 115 -4.76 -9.92 -6.00
CA GLN A 115 -3.68 -10.90 -6.13
C GLN A 115 -2.32 -10.35 -5.71
N ASP A 116 -2.21 -9.05 -5.52
CA ASP A 116 -0.92 -8.38 -5.30
C ASP A 116 -0.19 -8.91 -4.06
N ALA A 117 -0.90 -9.07 -2.95
CA ALA A 117 -0.28 -9.56 -1.71
C ALA A 117 0.32 -10.96 -1.88
N GLN A 118 -0.40 -11.85 -2.55
CA GLN A 118 0.07 -13.20 -2.81
C GLN A 118 1.27 -13.18 -3.75
N THR A 119 1.22 -12.34 -4.78
CA THR A 119 2.34 -12.17 -5.71
C THR A 119 3.58 -11.67 -5.00
N LEU A 120 3.45 -10.62 -4.17
CA LEU A 120 4.57 -10.07 -3.43
C LEU A 120 5.15 -11.08 -2.44
N LEU A 121 4.29 -11.83 -1.74
CA LEU A 121 4.72 -12.88 -0.82
C LEU A 121 5.54 -13.95 -1.55
N SER A 122 5.16 -14.31 -2.76
CA SER A 122 5.89 -15.30 -3.56
C SER A 122 7.27 -14.81 -4.01
N GLN A 123 7.50 -13.51 -3.97
CA GLN A 123 8.76 -12.88 -4.38
C GLN A 123 9.75 -12.71 -3.22
N VAL A 124 9.33 -12.98 -2.00
CA VAL A 124 10.17 -12.87 -0.82
C VAL A 124 11.35 -13.86 -0.84
#